data_8ad2c2b9f7b266d1f926c147cc8579eb
#
_entry.id   8ad2c2b9f7b266d1f926c147cc8579eb
#
_cell.length_a   1.000
_cell.length_b   1.000
_cell.length_c   1.000
_cell.angle_alpha   90.00
_cell.angle_beta   90.00
_cell.angle_gamma   90.00
#
_symmetry.space_group_name_H-M   'P 1'
#
loop_
_entity.id
_entity.type
_entity.pdbx_description
1 polymer ?
#
loop_
_entity_poly.entity_id
_entity_poly.type
_entity_poly.pdbx_seq_one_letter_code
_entity_poly.pdbx_strand_id
1 'polypeptide(L)'
;MAIFHNFSYSNFWPLFLMSKITQIPIKKDADDHYRYKMQKLAYRRVSSGNGVKTAILNANEVAKAIGRSLSCLNQWFGYSLAVQAKQGKNQNQDQIILNGNHSDNSTLIDSLYEFIDNFVLCPACQNPETIMEVQNKKLYLHCHSCGNVSPVLPTNHAP
;
A
#
# COMPACT_ATOMS: atom_id res chain seq x y z
N MET A 1 -4.88 54.49 -35.20
CA MET A 1 -4.28 53.28 -35.78
C MET A 1 -3.94 52.35 -34.65
N ALA A 2 -4.85 51.44 -34.32
CA ALA A 2 -4.70 50.51 -33.20
C ALA A 2 -4.25 49.15 -33.74
N ILE A 3 -3.09 48.69 -33.33
CA ILE A 3 -2.56 47.38 -33.68
C ILE A 3 -2.95 46.43 -32.56
N PHE A 4 -3.96 45.61 -32.81
CA PHE A 4 -4.32 44.50 -31.96
C PHE A 4 -3.30 43.36 -32.13
N HIS A 5 -2.49 43.11 -31.12
CA HIS A 5 -1.72 41.87 -31.04
C HIS A 5 -2.62 40.77 -30.52
N ASN A 6 -2.99 39.90 -31.43
CA ASN A 6 -3.59 38.58 -31.10
C ASN A 6 -2.59 37.74 -30.33
N PHE A 7 -2.79 37.63 -29.02
CA PHE A 7 -2.09 36.67 -28.20
C PHE A 7 -2.88 35.34 -28.27
N SER A 8 -2.41 34.49 -29.17
CA SER A 8 -2.93 33.14 -29.32
C SER A 8 -2.50 32.33 -28.08
N TYR A 9 -3.43 32.13 -27.14
CA TYR A 9 -3.28 31.14 -26.09
C TYR A 9 -3.44 29.77 -26.72
N SER A 10 -2.36 29.18 -27.19
CA SER A 10 -2.31 27.76 -27.45
C SER A 10 -2.32 27.04 -26.10
N ASN A 11 -3.51 26.61 -25.73
CA ASN A 11 -3.77 25.68 -24.63
C ASN A 11 -3.05 24.36 -24.94
N PHE A 12 -1.75 24.33 -24.76
CA PHE A 12 -1.01 23.08 -24.66
C PHE A 12 -1.14 22.57 -23.21
N TRP A 13 -2.32 22.08 -22.88
CA TRP A 13 -2.50 21.24 -21.72
C TRP A 13 -1.91 19.88 -22.07
N PRO A 14 -0.79 19.47 -21.46
CA PRO A 14 -0.38 18.09 -21.61
C PRO A 14 -1.52 17.27 -21.02
N LEU A 15 -2.23 16.55 -21.85
CA LEU A 15 -3.04 15.41 -21.45
C LEU A 15 -2.08 14.39 -20.81
N PHE A 16 -1.66 14.69 -19.59
CA PHE A 16 -1.11 13.71 -18.71
C PHE A 16 -2.22 12.66 -18.55
N LEU A 17 -2.07 11.56 -19.27
CA LEU A 17 -2.87 10.39 -19.07
C LEU A 17 -2.79 10.06 -17.57
N MET A 18 -3.73 10.56 -16.80
CA MET A 18 -4.04 10.01 -15.50
C MET A 18 -4.52 8.59 -15.78
N SER A 19 -3.58 7.64 -15.79
CA SER A 19 -3.95 6.24 -15.65
C SER A 19 -4.89 6.19 -14.46
N LYS A 20 -6.14 5.81 -14.69
CA LYS A 20 -7.15 5.70 -13.64
C LYS A 20 -6.56 4.77 -12.58
N ILE A 21 -6.03 5.37 -11.52
CA ILE A 21 -5.54 4.62 -10.38
C ILE A 21 -6.77 3.94 -9.80
N THR A 22 -6.89 2.65 -10.05
CA THR A 22 -8.01 1.87 -9.56
C THR A 22 -7.91 1.81 -8.04
N GLN A 23 -8.87 2.43 -7.38
CA GLN A 23 -8.99 2.35 -5.92
C GLN A 23 -9.80 1.11 -5.55
N ILE A 24 -9.35 0.45 -4.51
CA ILE A 24 -10.02 -0.71 -3.92
C ILE A 24 -10.31 -0.41 -2.44
N PRO A 25 -11.37 -1.01 -1.86
CA PRO A 25 -11.65 -0.84 -0.45
C PRO A 25 -10.53 -1.44 0.41
N ILE A 26 -10.26 -0.83 1.56
CA ILE A 26 -9.27 -1.37 2.52
C ILE A 26 -9.76 -2.70 3.10
N LYS A 27 -11.06 -2.86 3.32
CA LYS A 27 -11.68 -4.11 3.76
C LYS A 27 -12.07 -4.96 2.55
N LYS A 28 -11.68 -6.23 2.51
CA LYS A 28 -11.85 -7.13 1.36
C LYS A 28 -13.30 -7.25 0.87
N ASP A 29 -14.26 -7.34 1.80
CA ASP A 29 -15.68 -7.58 1.51
C ASP A 29 -16.53 -6.31 1.66
N ALA A 30 -15.94 -5.14 1.51
CA ALA A 30 -16.66 -3.88 1.65
C ALA A 30 -17.38 -3.46 0.38
N ASP A 31 -18.52 -2.78 0.55
CA ASP A 31 -19.31 -2.21 -0.54
C ASP A 31 -18.55 -1.13 -1.31
N ASP A 32 -19.03 -0.80 -2.51
CA ASP A 32 -18.50 0.31 -3.33
C ASP A 32 -18.60 1.68 -2.64
N HIS A 33 -19.52 1.81 -1.68
CA HIS A 33 -19.70 3.02 -0.87
C HIS A 33 -18.79 3.11 0.35
N TYR A 34 -17.97 2.07 0.61
CA TYR A 34 -17.05 2.05 1.74
C TYR A 34 -16.09 3.24 1.69
N ARG A 35 -16.04 3.97 2.81
CA ARG A 35 -15.31 5.25 2.90
C ARG A 35 -13.81 5.12 2.70
N TYR A 36 -13.21 4.05 3.25
CA TYR A 36 -11.76 3.90 3.28
C TYR A 36 -11.29 3.10 2.08
N LYS A 37 -10.57 3.76 1.19
CA LYS A 37 -10.05 3.17 -0.05
C LYS A 37 -8.53 3.33 -0.11
N MET A 38 -7.88 2.38 -0.75
CA MET A 38 -6.46 2.40 -1.06
C MET A 38 -6.25 2.19 -2.56
N GLN A 39 -5.07 2.51 -3.05
CA GLN A 39 -4.71 2.19 -4.42
C GLN A 39 -4.51 0.68 -4.57
N LYS A 40 -4.97 0.12 -5.68
CA LYS A 40 -4.63 -1.25 -6.05
C LYS A 40 -3.11 -1.35 -6.24
N LEU A 41 -2.51 -2.45 -5.79
CA LEU A 41 -1.07 -2.67 -5.94
C LEU A 41 -0.67 -2.62 -7.42
N ALA A 42 0.30 -1.76 -7.74
CA ALA A 42 0.96 -1.69 -9.02
C ALA A 42 2.33 -2.35 -8.89
N TYR A 43 2.55 -3.42 -9.62
CA TYR A 43 3.82 -4.15 -9.59
C TYR A 43 4.37 -4.35 -10.99
N ARG A 44 5.67 -4.54 -11.06
CA ARG A 44 6.40 -4.80 -12.29
C ARG A 44 7.42 -5.91 -12.08
N ARG A 45 7.49 -6.81 -13.02
CA ARG A 45 8.56 -7.80 -13.09
C ARG A 45 9.84 -7.12 -13.58
N VAL A 46 10.93 -7.31 -12.85
CA VAL A 46 12.25 -6.79 -13.18
C VAL A 46 13.19 -7.97 -13.32
N SER A 47 13.73 -8.17 -14.52
CA SER A 47 14.83 -9.11 -14.76
C SER A 47 16.15 -8.35 -14.63
N SER A 48 16.95 -8.71 -13.64
CA SER A 48 18.33 -8.24 -13.50
C SER A 48 19.24 -9.46 -13.50
N GLY A 49 20.47 -9.34 -13.96
CA GLY A 49 21.41 -10.47 -14.15
C GLY A 49 21.47 -11.52 -13.03
N ASN A 50 20.94 -11.22 -11.85
CA ASN A 50 20.87 -12.11 -10.68
C ASN A 50 19.46 -12.69 -10.46
N GLY A 51 18.67 -12.91 -11.52
CA GLY A 51 17.37 -13.54 -11.43
C GLY A 51 16.19 -12.60 -11.62
N VAL A 52 14.99 -13.15 -11.48
CA VAL A 52 13.72 -12.42 -11.61
C VAL A 52 13.35 -11.81 -10.27
N LYS A 53 12.90 -10.57 -10.28
CA LYS A 53 12.41 -9.84 -9.11
C LYS A 53 11.06 -9.20 -9.43
N THR A 54 10.24 -9.01 -8.41
CA THR A 54 8.98 -8.27 -8.51
C THR A 54 9.10 -6.98 -7.73
N ALA A 55 8.88 -5.85 -8.40
CA ALA A 55 8.90 -4.54 -7.76
C ALA A 55 7.47 -4.02 -7.59
N ILE A 56 7.06 -3.73 -6.36
CA ILE A 56 5.79 -3.07 -6.04
C ILE A 56 6.04 -1.58 -6.05
N LEU A 57 5.48 -0.89 -7.04
CA LEU A 57 5.84 0.50 -7.38
C LEU A 57 5.17 1.52 -6.45
N ASN A 58 3.93 1.27 -6.05
CA ASN A 58 3.12 2.16 -5.23
C ASN A 58 2.99 1.69 -3.77
N ALA A 59 3.97 0.93 -3.28
CA ALA A 59 3.94 0.39 -1.92
C ALA A 59 3.84 1.49 -0.84
N ASN A 60 4.47 2.64 -1.07
CA ASN A 60 4.46 3.76 -0.14
C ASN A 60 3.09 4.44 -0.06
N GLU A 61 2.41 4.62 -1.18
CA GLU A 61 1.06 5.18 -1.24
C GLU A 61 0.05 4.25 -0.55
N VAL A 62 0.17 2.95 -0.78
CA VAL A 62 -0.67 1.94 -0.11
C VAL A 62 -0.40 1.94 1.40
N ALA A 63 0.87 1.93 1.83
CA ALA A 63 1.25 1.98 3.23
C ALA A 63 0.67 3.22 3.94
N LYS A 64 0.76 4.40 3.30
CA LYS A 64 0.15 5.64 3.81
C LYS A 64 -1.37 5.55 3.91
N ALA A 65 -2.04 4.97 2.90
CA ALA A 65 -3.50 4.84 2.91
C ALA A 65 -4.02 3.95 4.04
N ILE A 66 -3.26 2.92 4.43
CA ILE A 66 -3.59 2.04 5.55
C ILE A 66 -3.01 2.50 6.90
N GLY A 67 -2.33 3.66 6.93
CA GLY A 67 -1.76 4.25 8.14
C GLY A 67 -0.59 3.44 8.74
N ARG A 68 0.22 2.80 7.90
CA ARG A 68 1.37 1.98 8.31
C ARG A 68 2.65 2.43 7.64
N SER A 69 3.80 2.10 8.25
CA SER A 69 5.09 2.39 7.64
C SER A 69 5.39 1.43 6.48
N LEU A 70 6.11 1.92 5.48
CA LEU A 70 6.59 1.09 4.38
C LEU A 70 7.47 -0.06 4.87
N SER A 71 8.24 0.16 5.94
CA SER A 71 9.11 -0.86 6.56
C SER A 71 8.29 -2.04 7.10
N CYS A 72 7.18 -1.75 7.76
CA CYS A 72 6.25 -2.76 8.27
C CYS A 72 5.69 -3.62 7.14
N LEU A 73 5.22 -2.97 6.07
CA LEU A 73 4.68 -3.66 4.90
C LEU A 73 5.76 -4.48 4.16
N ASN A 74 6.99 -3.97 4.10
CA ASN A 74 8.13 -4.70 3.52
C ASN A 74 8.45 -5.97 4.30
N GLN A 75 8.49 -5.90 5.63
CA GLN A 75 8.71 -7.08 6.48
C GLN A 75 7.60 -8.10 6.31
N TRP A 76 6.35 -7.64 6.30
CA TRP A 76 5.20 -8.53 6.09
C TRP A 76 5.28 -9.31 4.78
N PHE A 77 5.51 -8.64 3.65
CA PHE A 77 5.65 -9.33 2.36
C PHE A 77 6.83 -10.32 2.36
N GLY A 78 7.91 -9.99 3.03
CA GLY A 78 9.04 -10.90 3.20
C GLY A 78 8.64 -12.20 3.92
N TYR A 79 7.84 -12.08 4.97
CA TYR A 79 7.35 -13.23 5.75
C TYR A 79 6.25 -13.99 5.02
N SER A 80 5.20 -13.32 4.60
CA SER A 80 4.02 -13.94 3.99
C SER A 80 4.35 -14.72 2.73
N LEU A 81 5.28 -14.22 1.93
CA LEU A 81 5.71 -14.86 0.69
C LEU A 81 6.97 -15.72 0.85
N ALA A 82 7.55 -15.78 2.05
CA ALA A 82 8.81 -16.48 2.36
C ALA A 82 9.97 -16.08 1.42
N VAL A 83 10.08 -14.78 1.10
CA VAL A 83 11.11 -14.23 0.20
C VAL A 83 11.88 -13.09 0.83
N GLN A 84 13.04 -12.80 0.29
CA GLN A 84 13.75 -11.57 0.67
C GLN A 84 13.05 -10.37 0.05
N ALA A 85 12.55 -9.49 0.91
CA ALA A 85 11.99 -8.21 0.55
C ALA A 85 12.96 -7.08 0.91
N LYS A 86 13.17 -6.15 0.00
CA LYS A 86 14.04 -4.99 0.19
C LYS A 86 13.32 -3.71 -0.22
N GLN A 87 13.54 -2.65 0.55
CA GLN A 87 13.12 -1.33 0.12
C GLN A 87 14.09 -0.79 -0.93
N GLY A 88 13.55 -0.26 -2.00
CA GLY A 88 14.31 0.38 -3.08
C GLY A 88 13.72 1.74 -3.41
N LYS A 89 14.49 2.59 -4.09
CA LYS A 89 14.01 3.86 -4.62
C LYS A 89 14.06 3.83 -6.14
N ASN A 90 12.98 4.25 -6.77
CA ASN A 90 12.94 4.47 -8.21
C ASN A 90 12.33 5.83 -8.49
N GLN A 91 13.07 6.71 -9.19
CA GLN A 91 12.61 8.06 -9.59
C GLN A 91 11.90 8.83 -8.44
N ASN A 92 12.49 8.85 -7.24
CA ASN A 92 11.96 9.47 -6.02
C ASN A 92 10.74 8.79 -5.38
N GLN A 93 10.35 7.58 -5.83
CA GLN A 93 9.31 6.78 -5.18
C GLN A 93 9.92 5.59 -4.44
N ASP A 94 9.50 5.43 -3.19
CA ASP A 94 9.88 4.28 -2.39
C ASP A 94 9.05 3.06 -2.81
N GLN A 95 9.73 1.98 -3.16
CA GLN A 95 9.12 0.73 -3.64
C GLN A 95 9.60 -0.46 -2.81
N ILE A 96 8.86 -1.56 -2.87
CA ILE A 96 9.28 -2.85 -2.30
C ILE A 96 9.72 -3.76 -3.43
N ILE A 97 10.92 -4.33 -3.29
CA ILE A 97 11.49 -5.28 -4.24
C ILE A 97 11.51 -6.65 -3.60
N LEU A 98 10.76 -7.58 -4.16
CA LEU A 98 10.67 -8.97 -3.76
C LEU A 98 11.54 -9.84 -4.67
N ASN A 99 12.31 -10.74 -4.10
CA ASN A 99 13.03 -11.74 -4.88
C ASN A 99 12.06 -12.79 -5.41
N GLY A 100 12.19 -13.13 -6.68
CA GLY A 100 11.33 -14.11 -7.35
C GLY A 100 10.25 -13.50 -8.22
N ASN A 101 9.53 -14.38 -8.91
CA ASN A 101 8.40 -14.03 -9.77
C ASN A 101 7.09 -14.14 -8.97
N HIS A 102 6.58 -13.03 -8.48
CA HIS A 102 5.29 -12.91 -7.79
C HIS A 102 4.31 -12.11 -8.66
N SER A 103 4.23 -12.46 -9.94
CA SER A 103 3.34 -11.77 -10.91
C SER A 103 1.87 -12.12 -10.70
N ASP A 104 1.54 -13.04 -9.80
CA ASP A 104 0.17 -13.36 -9.46
C ASP A 104 -0.44 -12.23 -8.62
N ASN A 105 -1.30 -11.48 -9.29
CA ASN A 105 -2.01 -10.37 -8.66
C ASN A 105 -2.83 -10.81 -7.44
N SER A 106 -3.39 -12.02 -7.47
CA SER A 106 -4.14 -12.61 -6.37
C SER A 106 -3.27 -12.80 -5.12
N THR A 107 -2.11 -13.42 -5.26
CA THR A 107 -1.22 -13.72 -4.13
C THR A 107 -0.74 -12.45 -3.41
N LEU A 108 -0.34 -11.42 -4.16
CA LEU A 108 0.09 -10.15 -3.57
C LEU A 108 -1.06 -9.40 -2.89
N ILE A 109 -2.23 -9.41 -3.51
CA ILE A 109 -3.42 -8.74 -2.96
C ILE A 109 -3.93 -9.50 -1.74
N ASP A 110 -3.98 -10.82 -1.79
CA ASP A 110 -4.43 -11.64 -0.64
C ASP A 110 -3.50 -11.48 0.55
N SER A 111 -2.17 -11.46 0.33
CA SER A 111 -1.19 -11.15 1.37
C SER A 111 -1.38 -9.75 1.96
N LEU A 112 -1.71 -8.75 1.13
CA LEU A 112 -2.00 -7.39 1.61
C LEU A 112 -3.27 -7.37 2.47
N TYR A 113 -4.34 -8.04 2.06
CA TYR A 113 -5.57 -8.11 2.86
C TYR A 113 -5.38 -8.85 4.17
N GLU A 114 -4.60 -9.92 4.18
CA GLU A 114 -4.22 -10.63 5.41
C GLU A 114 -3.46 -9.70 6.38
N PHE A 115 -2.56 -8.87 5.86
CA PHE A 115 -1.91 -7.83 6.66
C PHE A 115 -2.92 -6.84 7.24
N ILE A 116 -3.86 -6.38 6.42
CA ILE A 116 -4.87 -5.41 6.82
C ILE A 116 -5.76 -5.98 7.92
N ASP A 117 -6.21 -7.22 7.78
CA ASP A 117 -7.07 -7.88 8.75
C ASP A 117 -6.38 -8.06 10.12
N ASN A 118 -5.08 -8.39 10.11
CA ASN A 118 -4.34 -8.66 11.33
C ASN A 118 -3.77 -7.40 12.00
N PHE A 119 -3.38 -6.39 11.22
CA PHE A 119 -2.58 -5.27 11.71
C PHE A 119 -3.19 -3.88 11.46
N VAL A 120 -4.32 -3.78 10.77
CA VAL A 120 -4.95 -2.50 10.45
C VAL A 120 -6.37 -2.41 10.97
N LEU A 121 -7.21 -3.42 10.72
CA LEU A 121 -8.61 -3.39 11.14
C LEU A 121 -8.75 -3.61 12.64
N CYS A 122 -9.58 -2.80 13.27
CA CYS A 122 -9.95 -3.00 14.67
C CYS A 122 -10.77 -4.30 14.81
N PRO A 123 -10.40 -5.24 15.68
CA PRO A 123 -11.18 -6.48 15.85
C PRO A 123 -12.58 -6.25 16.41
N ALA A 124 -12.82 -5.13 17.10
CA ALA A 124 -14.13 -4.82 17.69
C ALA A 124 -15.09 -4.15 16.70
N CYS A 125 -14.64 -3.14 15.93
CA CYS A 125 -15.52 -2.36 15.05
C CYS A 125 -15.16 -2.44 13.56
N GLN A 126 -14.11 -3.18 13.19
CA GLN A 126 -13.65 -3.35 11.81
C GLN A 126 -13.29 -2.04 11.09
N ASN A 127 -12.98 -0.98 11.85
CA ASN A 127 -12.57 0.30 11.32
C ASN A 127 -11.04 0.32 11.13
N PRO A 128 -10.49 0.85 10.02
CA PRO A 128 -9.06 0.94 9.77
C PRO A 128 -8.35 2.10 10.49
N GLU A 129 -9.09 2.95 11.21
CA GLU A 129 -8.51 4.07 11.96
C GLU A 129 -7.84 3.60 13.25
N THR A 130 -6.78 2.83 13.09
CA THR A 130 -6.02 2.26 14.21
C THR A 130 -4.56 2.70 14.19
N ILE A 131 -3.98 2.85 15.37
CA ILE A 131 -2.54 3.07 15.55
C ILE A 131 -1.91 1.80 16.15
N MET A 132 -0.75 1.41 15.65
CA MET A 132 0.05 0.33 16.25
C MET A 132 1.00 0.91 17.28
N GLU A 133 1.01 0.32 18.47
CA GLU A 133 1.92 0.67 19.55
C GLU A 133 2.53 -0.57 20.18
N VAL A 134 3.85 -0.50 20.47
CA VAL A 134 4.55 -1.57 21.14
C VAL A 134 4.66 -1.24 22.63
N GLN A 135 4.00 -2.02 23.49
CA GLN A 135 4.08 -1.91 24.93
C GLN A 135 4.58 -3.25 25.52
N ASN A 136 5.62 -3.20 26.34
CA ASN A 136 6.18 -4.40 26.99
C ASN A 136 6.50 -5.55 26.02
N LYS A 137 7.06 -5.25 24.85
CA LYS A 137 7.36 -6.21 23.77
C LYS A 137 6.12 -6.90 23.17
N LYS A 138 4.94 -6.34 23.40
CA LYS A 138 3.70 -6.80 22.77
C LYS A 138 3.14 -5.69 21.90
N LEU A 139 2.57 -6.06 20.78
CA LEU A 139 1.95 -5.14 19.84
C LEU A 139 0.47 -4.95 20.17
N TYR A 140 0.02 -3.71 20.20
CA TYR A 140 -1.37 -3.33 20.46
C TYR A 140 -1.89 -2.46 19.32
N LEU A 141 -3.18 -2.62 19.01
CA LEU A 141 -3.93 -1.74 18.13
C LEU A 141 -4.83 -0.84 18.97
N HIS A 142 -4.63 0.45 18.87
CA HIS A 142 -5.50 1.47 19.47
C HIS A 142 -6.43 2.00 18.38
N CYS A 143 -7.73 1.78 18.55
CA CYS A 143 -8.73 2.24 17.60
C CYS A 143 -9.23 3.63 17.96
N HIS A 144 -9.12 4.59 17.05
CA HIS A 144 -9.64 5.94 17.24
C HIS A 144 -11.17 6.01 17.14
N SER A 145 -11.78 5.08 16.42
CA SER A 145 -13.20 5.08 16.16
C SER A 145 -14.03 4.60 17.35
N CYS A 146 -13.63 3.50 18.00
CA CYS A 146 -14.36 2.92 19.14
C CYS A 146 -13.60 2.98 20.47
N GLY A 147 -12.38 3.50 20.50
CA GLY A 147 -11.54 3.59 21.70
C GLY A 147 -10.99 2.26 22.20
N ASN A 148 -11.25 1.15 21.50
CA ASN A 148 -10.79 -0.16 21.94
C ASN A 148 -9.27 -0.32 21.75
N VAL A 149 -8.63 -0.97 22.73
CA VAL A 149 -7.22 -1.35 22.70
C VAL A 149 -7.13 -2.87 22.66
N SER A 150 -6.66 -3.39 21.54
CA SER A 150 -6.61 -4.83 21.31
C SER A 150 -5.17 -5.30 21.16
N PRO A 151 -4.76 -6.38 21.88
CA PRO A 151 -3.47 -6.99 21.63
C PRO A 151 -3.49 -7.65 20.24
N VAL A 152 -2.45 -7.40 19.46
CA VAL A 152 -2.22 -8.18 18.24
C VAL A 152 -1.67 -9.53 18.68
N LEU A 153 -2.39 -10.60 18.33
CA LEU A 153 -1.92 -11.94 18.63
C LEU A 153 -0.56 -12.14 17.97
N PRO A 154 0.41 -12.77 18.66
CA PRO A 154 1.68 -13.09 18.06
C PRO A 154 1.43 -14.12 16.95
N THR A 155 1.22 -13.61 15.75
CA THR A 155 1.41 -14.43 14.57
C THR A 155 2.90 -14.69 14.47
N ASN A 156 3.32 -15.87 14.07
CA ASN A 156 4.75 -16.17 13.86
C ASN A 156 5.44 -15.20 12.90
N HIS A 157 4.72 -14.20 12.42
CA HIS A 157 5.06 -13.24 11.37
C HIS A 157 4.75 -11.79 11.74
N ALA A 158 4.66 -11.45 13.05
CA ALA A 158 4.50 -10.05 13.44
C ALA A 158 5.73 -9.23 12.97
N PRO A 159 5.54 -8.16 12.22
CA PRO A 159 6.62 -7.30 11.73
C PRO A 159 7.30 -6.51 12.84
#